data_1b28bdc9aeaaf8f72f1bb825b6001027
#
_entry.id   1b28bdc9aeaaf8f72f1bb825b6001027
#
_cell.length_a   1.000
_cell.length_b   1.000
_cell.length_c   1.000
_cell.angle_alpha   90.00
_cell.angle_beta   90.00
_cell.angle_gamma   90.00
#
_symmetry.space_group_name_H-M   'P 1'
#
loop_
_entity.id
_entity.type
_entity.pdbx_description
1 polymer ?
#
loop_
_entity_poly.entity_id
_entity_poly.type
_entity_poly.pdbx_seq_one_letter_code
_entity_poly.pdbx_strand_id
1 'polypeptide(L)'
;ALEDMVREGFAGVVCVEAGGPTPGAGCAGRGIISAFEKLESLRAFEVYQPDIVIYDVLGDVVCGGFAMPIRGGYADQVFVVTSGEKMALYAAANIALAIENFKNRGYASLDRRTKGYPLSSFSRML
;
A
#
# COMPACT_ATOMS: atom_id res chain seq x y z
N ALA A 1 17.40 7.35 -14.95
CA ALA A 1 16.41 8.38 -15.30
C ALA A 1 15.00 7.90 -14.86
N LEU A 2 14.00 8.77 -14.90
CA LEU A 2 12.61 8.41 -14.56
C LEU A 2 12.08 7.34 -15.53
N GLU A 3 12.41 7.43 -16.79
CA GLU A 3 12.06 6.50 -17.87
C GLU A 3 12.59 5.07 -17.64
N ASP A 4 13.63 4.92 -16.83
CA ASP A 4 14.17 3.60 -16.48
C ASP A 4 13.30 2.88 -15.44
N MET A 5 12.55 3.63 -14.63
CA MET A 5 11.73 3.10 -13.56
C MET A 5 10.26 2.96 -13.95
N VAL A 6 9.81 3.76 -14.89
CA VAL A 6 8.41 3.89 -15.27
C VAL A 6 8.19 3.22 -16.61
N ARG A 7 7.12 2.46 -16.72
CA ARG A 7 6.67 1.83 -17.96
C ARG A 7 5.23 2.26 -18.24
N GLU A 8 4.98 2.66 -19.46
CA GLU A 8 3.63 2.89 -19.94
C GLU A 8 3.01 1.56 -20.38
N GLY A 9 1.86 1.25 -19.82
CA GLY A 9 1.08 0.06 -20.11
C GLY A 9 -0.10 0.35 -21.03
N PHE A 10 -1.10 -0.52 -20.97
CA PHE A 10 -2.31 -0.40 -21.78
C PHE A 10 -3.05 0.93 -21.49
N ALA A 11 -3.52 1.58 -22.54
CA ALA A 11 -4.31 2.82 -22.48
C ALA A 11 -3.63 3.99 -21.71
N GLY A 12 -2.28 4.04 -21.72
CA GLY A 12 -1.55 5.11 -21.05
C GLY A 12 -1.43 4.95 -19.54
N VAL A 13 -1.77 3.77 -18.99
CA VAL A 13 -1.55 3.47 -17.58
C VAL A 13 -0.07 3.43 -17.29
N VAL A 14 0.37 4.23 -16.34
CA VAL A 14 1.77 4.32 -15.92
C VAL A 14 2.03 3.29 -14.82
N CYS A 15 3.02 2.44 -15.00
CA CYS A 15 3.35 1.35 -14.10
C CYS A 15 4.75 1.51 -13.53
N VAL A 16 4.90 1.24 -12.23
CA VAL A 16 6.18 1.19 -11.53
C VAL A 16 6.23 -0.08 -10.70
N GLU A 17 7.35 -0.79 -10.75
CA GLU A 17 7.58 -1.97 -9.93
C GLU A 17 8.70 -1.70 -8.92
N ALA A 18 8.40 -1.93 -7.64
CA ALA A 18 9.40 -1.98 -6.60
C ALA A 18 9.86 -3.42 -6.43
N GLY A 19 11.00 -3.77 -7.00
CA GLY A 19 11.56 -5.12 -6.92
C GLY A 19 11.72 -5.61 -5.49
N GLY A 20 11.43 -6.87 -5.26
CA GLY A 20 11.66 -7.54 -3.98
C GLY A 20 13.15 -7.82 -3.72
N PRO A 21 13.55 -8.07 -2.46
CA PRO A 21 14.89 -8.51 -2.15
C PRO A 21 15.13 -9.92 -2.70
N THR A 22 16.40 -10.26 -2.88
CA THR A 22 16.78 -11.66 -3.15
C THR A 22 16.21 -12.55 -2.06
N PRO A 23 15.60 -13.70 -2.39
CA PRO A 23 15.07 -14.62 -1.41
C PRO A 23 16.09 -14.93 -0.29
N GLY A 24 15.67 -14.76 0.97
CA GLY A 24 16.54 -14.94 2.14
C GLY A 24 17.41 -13.73 2.51
N ALA A 25 17.42 -12.65 1.73
CA ALA A 25 18.34 -11.51 1.93
C ALA A 25 17.71 -10.25 2.52
N GLY A 26 16.48 -10.29 3.00
CA GLY A 26 15.89 -9.13 3.67
C GLY A 26 14.38 -8.97 3.53
N CYS A 27 13.87 -7.83 4.00
CA CYS A 27 12.46 -7.48 3.98
C CYS A 27 12.10 -6.66 2.74
N ALA A 28 11.05 -7.07 2.03
CA ALA A 28 10.51 -6.35 0.86
C ALA A 28 10.11 -4.90 1.18
N GLY A 29 9.79 -4.61 2.43
CA GLY A 29 9.41 -3.27 2.88
C GLY A 29 10.47 -2.20 2.66
N ARG A 30 11.76 -2.55 2.67
CA ARG A 30 12.84 -1.60 2.32
C ARG A 30 12.81 -1.20 0.86
N GLY A 31 12.52 -2.15 -0.05
CA GLY A 31 12.39 -1.88 -1.48
C GLY A 31 11.28 -0.86 -1.76
N ILE A 32 10.15 -0.99 -1.07
CA ILE A 32 9.02 -0.06 -1.20
C ILE A 32 9.44 1.36 -0.77
N ILE A 33 10.08 1.50 0.39
CA ILE A 33 10.55 2.81 0.88
C ILE A 33 11.49 3.46 -0.14
N SER A 34 12.51 2.71 -0.59
CA SER A 34 13.48 3.22 -1.57
C SER A 34 12.83 3.60 -2.91
N ALA A 35 11.80 2.85 -3.33
CA ALA A 35 11.06 3.18 -4.54
C ALA A 35 10.31 4.51 -4.40
N PHE A 36 9.64 4.75 -3.26
CA PHE A 36 8.98 6.04 -3.00
C PHE A 36 9.96 7.21 -2.98
N GLU A 37 11.05 7.08 -2.21
CA GLU A 37 12.09 8.12 -2.13
C GLU A 37 12.64 8.44 -3.52
N LYS A 38 12.81 7.41 -4.37
CA LYS A 38 13.29 7.60 -5.73
C LYS A 38 12.27 8.29 -6.63
N LEU A 39 11.00 7.90 -6.57
CA LEU A 39 9.92 8.54 -7.32
C LEU A 39 9.76 10.01 -6.93
N GLU A 40 9.83 10.33 -5.64
CA GLU A 40 9.82 11.72 -5.16
C GLU A 40 11.03 12.51 -5.66
N SER A 41 12.24 11.96 -5.53
CA SER A 41 13.46 12.63 -5.98
C SER A 41 13.46 12.93 -7.47
N LEU A 42 12.75 12.13 -8.25
CA LEU A 42 12.57 12.30 -9.69
C LEU A 42 11.29 13.06 -10.06
N ARG A 43 10.54 13.53 -9.06
CA ARG A 43 9.28 14.28 -9.23
C ARG A 43 8.26 13.54 -10.11
N ALA A 44 8.17 12.22 -9.97
CA ALA A 44 7.36 11.38 -10.83
C ALA A 44 5.87 11.78 -10.85
N PHE A 45 5.30 12.10 -9.69
CA PHE A 45 3.89 12.50 -9.57
C PHE A 45 3.61 13.85 -10.24
N GLU A 46 4.59 14.74 -10.29
CA GLU A 46 4.46 16.04 -10.97
C GLU A 46 4.62 15.91 -12.48
N VAL A 47 5.47 15.00 -12.93
CA VAL A 47 5.71 14.74 -14.36
C VAL A 47 4.53 14.03 -15.00
N TYR A 48 4.02 12.97 -14.35
CA TYR A 48 2.95 12.14 -14.91
C TYR A 48 1.54 12.62 -14.53
N GLN A 49 1.39 13.41 -13.47
CA GLN A 49 0.13 13.95 -12.97
C GLN A 49 -1.03 12.93 -12.97
N PRO A 50 -0.88 11.77 -12.32
CA PRO A 50 -1.90 10.74 -12.35
C PRO A 50 -3.18 11.21 -11.63
N ASP A 51 -4.35 10.94 -12.21
CA ASP A 51 -5.65 11.19 -11.57
C ASP A 51 -5.90 10.22 -10.41
N ILE A 52 -5.41 8.99 -10.53
CA ILE A 52 -5.54 7.92 -9.55
C ILE A 52 -4.22 7.18 -9.43
N VAL A 53 -3.79 6.91 -8.20
CA VAL A 53 -2.62 6.09 -7.92
C VAL A 53 -3.04 4.86 -7.13
N ILE A 54 -2.72 3.67 -7.64
CA ILE A 54 -3.00 2.40 -6.99
C ILE A 54 -1.69 1.82 -6.46
N TYR A 55 -1.62 1.59 -5.15
CA TYR A 55 -0.50 0.92 -4.49
C TYR A 55 -0.87 -0.53 -4.25
N ASP A 56 -0.39 -1.41 -5.13
CA ASP A 56 -0.56 -2.86 -4.98
C ASP A 56 0.52 -3.38 -4.02
N VAL A 57 0.20 -3.41 -2.74
CA VAL A 57 1.13 -3.76 -1.67
C VAL A 57 0.94 -5.19 -1.19
N LEU A 58 2.01 -5.76 -0.64
CA LEU A 58 1.98 -7.10 -0.04
C LEU A 58 0.97 -7.19 1.10
N GLY A 59 0.22 -8.29 1.15
CA GLY A 59 -0.70 -8.60 2.25
C GLY A 59 -0.02 -9.02 3.56
N ASP A 60 1.31 -9.09 3.59
CA ASP A 60 2.08 -9.40 4.78
C ASP A 60 2.35 -8.13 5.59
N VAL A 61 1.68 -8.02 6.74
CA VAL A 61 1.76 -6.87 7.64
C VAL A 61 2.98 -6.88 8.56
N VAL A 62 3.80 -7.92 8.53
CA VAL A 62 4.99 -8.06 9.38
C VAL A 62 6.06 -7.04 8.98
N CYS A 63 6.15 -6.71 7.70
CA CYS A 63 7.08 -5.72 7.18
C CYS A 63 6.47 -4.32 7.19
N GLY A 64 7.07 -3.40 7.93
CA GLY A 64 6.62 -1.99 8.00
C GLY A 64 6.54 -1.25 6.65
N GLY A 65 7.12 -1.82 5.59
CA GLY A 65 7.09 -1.25 4.24
C GLY A 65 5.71 -1.24 3.59
N PHE A 66 4.82 -2.21 3.91
CA PHE A 66 3.45 -2.20 3.39
C PHE A 66 2.68 -0.95 3.83
N ALA A 67 3.04 -0.41 4.99
CA ALA A 67 2.40 0.76 5.56
C ALA A 67 2.95 2.08 5.00
N MET A 68 3.98 2.05 4.16
CA MET A 68 4.62 3.26 3.66
C MET A 68 3.64 4.19 2.92
N PRO A 69 2.78 3.72 2.01
CA PRO A 69 1.80 4.58 1.36
C PRO A 69 0.85 5.26 2.35
N ILE A 70 0.52 4.57 3.43
CA ILE A 70 -0.36 5.07 4.49
C ILE A 70 0.37 6.08 5.36
N ARG A 71 1.56 5.73 5.85
CA ARG A 71 2.36 6.56 6.75
C ARG A 71 2.89 7.83 6.09
N GLY A 72 3.24 7.75 4.81
CA GLY A 72 3.70 8.88 4.01
C GLY A 72 2.59 9.83 3.56
N GLY A 73 1.32 9.49 3.81
CA GLY A 73 0.19 10.30 3.36
C GLY A 73 -0.11 10.18 1.87
N TYR A 74 0.44 9.17 1.20
CA TYR A 74 0.22 8.93 -0.23
C TYR A 74 -1.11 8.23 -0.52
N ALA A 75 -1.66 7.50 0.44
CA ALA A 75 -2.91 6.76 0.28
C ALA A 75 -4.05 7.42 1.05
N ASP A 76 -5.10 7.79 0.34
CA ASP A 76 -6.35 8.32 0.91
C ASP A 76 -7.30 7.20 1.35
N GLN A 77 -7.22 6.05 0.71
CA GLN A 77 -8.12 4.90 0.94
C GLN A 77 -7.32 3.60 0.94
N VAL A 78 -7.76 2.65 1.75
CA VAL A 78 -7.19 1.30 1.80
C VAL A 78 -8.30 0.29 1.55
N PHE A 79 -8.10 -0.57 0.56
CA PHE A 79 -8.98 -1.68 0.23
C PHE A 79 -8.31 -2.98 0.65
N VAL A 80 -8.99 -3.76 1.47
CA VAL A 80 -8.54 -5.10 1.86
C VAL A 80 -9.28 -6.12 1.03
N VAL A 81 -8.56 -6.80 0.14
CA VAL A 81 -9.12 -7.86 -0.70
C VAL A 81 -8.83 -9.20 -0.05
N THR A 82 -9.85 -10.03 0.13
CA THR A 82 -9.72 -11.34 0.76
C THR A 82 -10.68 -12.35 0.15
N SER A 83 -10.33 -13.64 0.21
CA SER A 83 -11.26 -14.74 -0.06
C SER A 83 -11.99 -15.16 1.23
N GLY A 84 -12.96 -16.07 1.11
CA GLY A 84 -13.70 -16.61 2.25
C GLY A 84 -12.96 -17.69 3.07
N GLU A 85 -11.70 -17.97 2.74
CA GLU A 85 -10.91 -18.99 3.43
C GLU A 85 -10.38 -18.49 4.77
N LYS A 86 -10.28 -19.36 5.77
CA LYS A 86 -9.86 -18.99 7.13
C LYS A 86 -8.54 -18.23 7.17
N MET A 87 -7.54 -18.67 6.41
CA MET A 87 -6.22 -18.02 6.42
C MET A 87 -6.26 -16.65 5.76
N ALA A 88 -7.05 -16.50 4.69
CA ALA A 88 -7.23 -15.21 4.03
C ALA A 88 -7.97 -14.22 4.94
N LEU A 89 -9.02 -14.66 5.62
CA LEU A 89 -9.75 -13.84 6.60
C LEU A 89 -8.87 -13.43 7.79
N TYR A 90 -8.03 -14.34 8.28
CA TYR A 90 -7.06 -14.05 9.34
C TYR A 90 -6.05 -12.98 8.90
N ALA A 91 -5.50 -13.10 7.70
CA ALA A 91 -4.60 -12.11 7.14
C ALA A 91 -5.29 -10.75 6.97
N ALA A 92 -6.52 -10.73 6.44
CA ALA A 92 -7.31 -9.51 6.29
C ALA A 92 -7.60 -8.83 7.64
N ALA A 93 -7.91 -9.60 8.68
CA ALA A 93 -8.11 -9.07 10.03
C ALA A 93 -6.84 -8.42 10.59
N ASN A 94 -5.66 -9.03 10.38
CA ASN A 94 -4.39 -8.47 10.79
C ASN A 94 -4.07 -7.15 10.04
N ILE A 95 -4.37 -7.06 8.75
CA ILE A 95 -4.24 -5.82 7.98
C ILE A 95 -5.15 -4.74 8.56
N ALA A 96 -6.41 -5.05 8.82
CA ALA A 96 -7.37 -4.12 9.38
C ALA A 96 -6.92 -3.56 10.75
N LEU A 97 -6.44 -4.44 11.65
CA LEU A 97 -5.88 -4.05 12.94
C LEU A 97 -4.64 -3.16 12.79
N ALA A 98 -3.76 -3.46 11.83
CA ALA A 98 -2.59 -2.64 11.57
C ALA A 98 -2.98 -1.23 11.10
N ILE A 99 -3.96 -1.11 10.21
CA ILE A 99 -4.48 0.17 9.74
C ILE A 99 -5.07 0.98 10.89
N GLU A 100 -5.85 0.35 11.78
CA GLU A 100 -6.42 1.00 12.96
C GLU A 100 -5.33 1.51 13.91
N ASN A 101 -4.29 0.72 14.14
CA ASN A 101 -3.13 1.13 14.94
C ASN A 101 -2.39 2.34 14.34
N PHE A 102 -2.31 2.43 13.01
CA PHE A 102 -1.72 3.61 12.36
C PHE A 102 -2.58 4.85 12.54
N LYS A 103 -3.90 4.75 12.42
CA LYS A 103 -4.84 5.86 12.71
C LYS A 103 -4.63 6.39 14.13
N ASN A 104 -4.59 5.51 15.12
CA ASN A 104 -4.45 5.85 16.53
C ASN A 104 -3.08 6.49 16.88
N ARG A 105 -2.06 6.28 16.06
CA ARG A 105 -0.72 6.88 16.22
C ARG A 105 -0.57 8.25 15.54
N GLY A 106 -1.66 8.86 15.08
CA GLY A 106 -1.64 10.20 14.51
C GLY A 106 -1.26 10.30 13.03
N TYR A 107 -1.27 9.18 12.30
CA TYR A 107 -1.18 9.20 10.84
C TYR A 107 -2.54 9.63 10.26
N ALA A 108 -2.88 10.89 10.50
CA ALA A 108 -4.22 11.47 10.39
C ALA A 108 -4.75 11.65 8.97
N SER A 109 -3.96 11.37 7.93
CA SER A 109 -4.43 11.48 6.55
C SER A 109 -5.52 10.46 6.20
N LEU A 110 -5.59 9.35 6.95
CA LEU A 110 -6.61 8.31 6.79
C LEU A 110 -7.99 8.68 7.34
N ASP A 111 -8.09 9.73 8.16
CA ASP A 111 -9.33 10.03 8.90
C ASP A 111 -10.41 10.71 8.05
N ARG A 112 -10.05 11.28 6.91
CA ARG A 112 -11.01 12.10 6.17
C ARG A 112 -11.82 11.35 5.10
N ARG A 113 -11.45 10.16 4.67
CA ARG A 113 -12.14 9.45 3.56
C ARG A 113 -12.19 7.94 3.64
N THR A 114 -11.85 7.31 4.74
CA THR A 114 -12.06 5.87 4.88
C THR A 114 -13.55 5.58 5.06
N LYS A 115 -14.28 5.48 3.97
CA LYS A 115 -15.51 4.69 3.93
C LYS A 115 -15.10 3.20 3.96
N GLY A 116 -14.40 2.79 5.01
CA GLY A 116 -14.15 1.40 5.28
C GLY A 116 -15.45 0.77 5.77
N TYR A 117 -15.76 -0.41 5.30
CA TYR A 117 -16.74 -1.25 5.97
C TYR A 117 -16.33 -1.37 7.43
N PRO A 118 -17.22 -1.11 8.39
CA PRO A 118 -16.86 -1.15 9.80
C PRO A 118 -16.36 -2.55 10.15
N LEU A 119 -15.30 -2.64 10.97
CA LEU A 119 -14.75 -3.91 11.49
C LEU A 119 -15.82 -4.82 12.12
N SER A 120 -16.95 -4.23 12.55
CA SER A 120 -18.16 -4.95 12.99
C SER A 120 -18.78 -5.86 11.92
N SER A 121 -18.51 -5.65 10.63
CA SER A 121 -18.94 -6.55 9.58
C SER A 121 -18.05 -7.81 9.46
N PHE A 122 -16.79 -7.72 9.86
CA PHE A 122 -15.88 -8.87 9.90
C PHE A 122 -16.15 -9.80 11.10
N SER A 123 -16.56 -9.26 12.25
CA SER A 123 -16.87 -10.05 13.44
C SER A 123 -18.14 -10.90 13.30
N ARG A 124 -18.96 -10.68 12.27
CA ARG A 124 -20.13 -11.52 11.97
C ARG A 124 -19.86 -12.63 10.95
N MET A 125 -18.66 -12.69 10.39
CA MET A 125 -18.25 -13.72 9.42
C MET A 125 -17.33 -14.79 10.04
N LEU A 126 -16.96 -14.67 11.32
CA LEU A 126 -16.27 -15.65 12.14
C LEU A 126 -17.23 -16.26 13.16
#